data_2284d4403131053704fe89ce529d726b
#
_entry.id   2284d4403131053704fe89ce529d726b
#
_cell.length_a   1.000
_cell.length_b   1.000
_cell.length_c   1.000
_cell.angle_alpha   90.00
_cell.angle_beta   90.00
_cell.angle_gamma   90.00
#
_symmetry.space_group_name_H-M   'P 1'
#
loop_
_entity.id
_entity.type
_entity.pdbx_description
1 polymer ?
#
loop_
_entity_poly.entity_id
_entity_poly.type
_entity_poly.pdbx_seq_one_letter_code
_entity_poly.pdbx_strand_id
1 'polypeptide(L)'
;MKKGFFLTVTLLAGLVSFAQKKHTISGTVTDAKTGETLIGANIVLLENHGAGVLSNGYGFYSITAPENTYTLVASFTGYANDTVKLSLTKDHMIALQLTPETTELEAVVITGKRSENITRTLPGMQKVSMEEIKNVPVLFGEKDILKTIQLLPGIKSAGDGSSGFFVRGGGADQNLILLDEATVYNASHLLGFFSTFNSDAIKDVTIYKGDMPAQYGGRLSSLLDIKMNDGNNKDYKVSGGIGLISSRLNVEGPIIKDKGSFMISARRTYADLFLKLSKDSDVNKSILYFYDINAKANYQFGEKNKLYLSGYFGKDDLGYSNQFGIRWGNTTATLRWNHIFSSK
;
A
#
# COMPACT_ATOMS: atom_id res chain seq x y z
N MET A 1 -40.62 -42.19 39.40
CA MET A 1 -39.26 -42.30 38.85
C MET A 1 -39.20 -42.47 37.31
N LYS A 2 -40.12 -43.15 36.64
CA LYS A 2 -40.06 -43.38 35.18
C LYS A 2 -40.30 -42.09 34.31
N LYS A 3 -41.09 -41.12 34.78
CA LYS A 3 -41.36 -39.85 34.03
C LYS A 3 -40.17 -38.87 34.01
N GLY A 4 -39.35 -38.86 35.09
CA GLY A 4 -38.16 -37.99 35.14
C GLY A 4 -37.02 -38.48 34.22
N PHE A 5 -36.88 -39.80 34.09
CA PHE A 5 -35.85 -40.39 33.22
C PHE A 5 -36.12 -40.09 31.71
N PHE A 6 -37.40 -40.12 31.30
CA PHE A 6 -37.78 -39.78 29.91
C PHE A 6 -37.51 -38.32 29.61
N LEU A 7 -37.76 -37.39 30.53
CA LEU A 7 -37.53 -35.96 30.33
C LEU A 7 -36.06 -35.64 30.20
N THR A 8 -35.22 -36.35 30.97
CA THR A 8 -33.73 -36.16 30.95
C THR A 8 -33.15 -36.70 29.65
N VAL A 9 -33.62 -37.82 29.14
CA VAL A 9 -33.17 -38.39 27.84
C VAL A 9 -33.59 -37.50 26.66
N THR A 10 -34.78 -36.90 26.70
CA THR A 10 -35.25 -35.98 25.65
C THR A 10 -34.47 -34.67 25.69
N LEU A 11 -34.06 -34.19 26.87
CA LEU A 11 -33.20 -32.99 27.03
C LEU A 11 -31.79 -33.26 26.52
N LEU A 12 -31.21 -34.45 26.75
CA LEU A 12 -29.90 -34.84 26.24
C LEU A 12 -29.87 -35.05 24.72
N ALA A 13 -30.99 -35.54 24.11
CA ALA A 13 -31.09 -35.72 22.68
C ALA A 13 -31.14 -34.39 21.92
N GLY A 14 -31.63 -33.31 22.56
CA GLY A 14 -31.64 -31.95 21.99
C GLY A 14 -30.29 -31.26 21.90
N LEU A 15 -29.25 -31.82 22.55
CA LEU A 15 -27.89 -31.25 22.56
C LEU A 15 -26.97 -31.79 21.44
N VAL A 16 -27.47 -32.67 20.56
CA VAL A 16 -26.74 -33.06 19.35
C VAL A 16 -26.87 -31.92 18.32
N SER A 17 -26.22 -30.81 18.62
CA SER A 17 -26.03 -29.73 17.65
C SER A 17 -25.18 -30.28 16.52
N PHE A 18 -25.76 -30.47 15.33
CA PHE A 18 -25.01 -30.76 14.11
C PHE A 18 -24.17 -29.52 13.82
N ALA A 19 -22.92 -29.51 14.26
CA ALA A 19 -21.97 -28.51 13.84
C ALA A 19 -21.82 -28.65 12.32
N GLN A 20 -22.35 -27.68 11.56
CA GLN A 20 -22.15 -27.66 10.10
C GLN A 20 -20.66 -27.68 9.82
N LYS A 21 -20.24 -28.61 8.99
CA LYS A 21 -18.85 -28.65 8.49
C LYS A 21 -18.55 -27.32 7.81
N LYS A 22 -17.48 -26.67 8.22
CA LYS A 22 -16.99 -25.43 7.63
C LYS A 22 -15.69 -25.69 6.90
N HIS A 23 -15.56 -25.11 5.73
CA HIS A 23 -14.35 -25.18 4.91
C HIS A 23 -13.86 -23.78 4.60
N THR A 24 -12.59 -23.67 4.25
CA THR A 24 -11.92 -22.40 4.01
C THR A 24 -11.55 -22.26 2.54
N ILE A 25 -11.88 -21.11 1.96
CA ILE A 25 -11.36 -20.64 0.68
C ILE A 25 -10.28 -19.64 0.99
N SER A 26 -9.08 -19.85 0.47
CA SER A 26 -7.96 -18.93 0.65
C SER A 26 -7.20 -18.76 -0.66
N GLY A 27 -6.36 -17.73 -0.74
CA GLY A 27 -5.54 -17.48 -1.91
C GLY A 27 -4.98 -16.08 -1.96
N THR A 28 -4.47 -15.69 -3.11
CA THR A 28 -3.94 -14.35 -3.35
C THR A 28 -4.73 -13.65 -4.45
N VAL A 29 -4.86 -12.34 -4.33
CA VAL A 29 -5.44 -11.47 -5.36
C VAL A 29 -4.32 -10.70 -6.03
N THR A 30 -4.25 -10.75 -7.36
CA THR A 30 -3.21 -10.12 -8.15
C THR A 30 -3.78 -9.36 -9.34
N ASP A 31 -3.03 -8.38 -9.82
CA ASP A 31 -3.27 -7.71 -11.09
C ASP A 31 -2.96 -8.66 -12.25
N ALA A 32 -3.89 -8.83 -13.17
CA ALA A 32 -3.74 -9.75 -14.30
C ALA A 32 -2.67 -9.30 -15.31
N LYS A 33 -2.36 -8.00 -15.40
CA LYS A 33 -1.38 -7.44 -16.35
C LYS A 33 0.04 -7.40 -15.79
N THR A 34 0.19 -7.16 -14.49
CA THR A 34 1.51 -6.96 -13.87
C THR A 34 1.92 -8.11 -12.96
N GLY A 35 0.95 -8.93 -12.49
CA GLY A 35 1.14 -9.96 -11.48
C GLY A 35 1.40 -9.41 -10.06
N GLU A 36 1.31 -8.11 -9.85
CA GLU A 36 1.40 -7.51 -8.53
C GLU A 36 0.23 -7.91 -7.64
N THR A 37 0.50 -8.11 -6.35
CA THR A 37 -0.53 -8.40 -5.36
C THR A 37 -1.43 -7.19 -5.12
N LEU A 38 -2.74 -7.36 -5.06
CA LEU A 38 -3.70 -6.32 -4.76
C LEU A 38 -4.03 -6.32 -3.27
N ILE A 39 -3.68 -5.23 -2.58
CA ILE A 39 -3.85 -5.04 -1.14
C ILE A 39 -5.22 -4.40 -0.87
N GLY A 40 -6.04 -5.03 -0.01
CA GLY A 40 -7.37 -4.51 0.34
C GLY A 40 -8.42 -4.73 -0.76
N ALA A 41 -8.20 -5.69 -1.67
CA ALA A 41 -9.25 -6.18 -2.55
C ALA A 41 -10.38 -6.80 -1.71
N ASN A 42 -11.62 -6.55 -2.09
CA ASN A 42 -12.79 -7.07 -1.38
C ASN A 42 -13.21 -8.42 -1.98
N ILE A 43 -13.32 -9.44 -1.14
CA ILE A 43 -13.71 -10.80 -1.51
C ILE A 43 -14.99 -11.16 -0.76
N VAL A 44 -16.06 -11.51 -1.47
CA VAL A 44 -17.39 -11.78 -0.91
C VAL A 44 -17.93 -13.11 -1.43
N LEU A 45 -18.70 -13.81 -0.58
CA LEU A 45 -19.53 -14.94 -0.98
C LEU A 45 -20.98 -14.45 -1.15
N LEU A 46 -21.51 -14.45 -2.37
CA LEU A 46 -22.83 -13.87 -2.66
C LEU A 46 -23.96 -14.57 -1.89
N GLU A 47 -23.90 -15.90 -1.76
CA GLU A 47 -24.92 -16.71 -1.09
C GLU A 47 -24.82 -16.65 0.45
N ASN A 48 -23.75 -16.05 1.00
CA ASN A 48 -23.57 -15.87 2.43
C ASN A 48 -23.50 -14.37 2.76
N HIS A 49 -24.66 -13.73 2.84
CA HIS A 49 -24.83 -12.31 3.10
C HIS A 49 -24.15 -11.89 4.43
N GLY A 50 -22.93 -11.47 4.39
CA GLY A 50 -22.12 -11.05 5.54
C GLY A 50 -20.75 -11.74 5.64
N ALA A 51 -20.47 -12.73 4.81
CA ALA A 51 -19.15 -13.32 4.71
C ALA A 51 -18.35 -12.60 3.62
N GLY A 52 -17.59 -11.59 4.01
CA GLY A 52 -16.66 -10.88 3.16
C GLY A 52 -15.36 -10.61 3.92
N VAL A 53 -14.24 -10.61 3.19
CA VAL A 53 -12.91 -10.31 3.73
C VAL A 53 -12.16 -9.40 2.77
N LEU A 54 -11.19 -8.66 3.30
CA LEU A 54 -10.23 -7.90 2.49
C LEU A 54 -8.94 -8.69 2.34
N SER A 55 -8.30 -8.61 1.18
CA SER A 55 -6.94 -9.08 1.03
C SER A 55 -6.00 -8.28 1.93
N ASN A 56 -5.10 -8.96 2.63
CA ASN A 56 -4.15 -8.35 3.56
C ASN A 56 -3.00 -7.62 2.84
N GLY A 57 -2.03 -7.07 3.59
CA GLY A 57 -0.87 -6.36 3.05
C GLY A 57 0.02 -7.18 2.09
N TYR A 58 -0.29 -8.45 1.90
CA TYR A 58 0.42 -9.37 1.00
C TYR A 58 -0.46 -9.89 -0.13
N GLY A 59 -1.69 -9.33 -0.27
CA GLY A 59 -2.68 -9.77 -1.23
C GLY A 59 -3.35 -11.10 -0.87
N PHE A 60 -3.07 -11.69 0.30
CA PHE A 60 -3.68 -12.94 0.74
C PHE A 60 -5.06 -12.70 1.36
N TYR A 61 -6.00 -13.60 1.07
CA TYR A 61 -7.32 -13.64 1.67
C TYR A 61 -7.66 -15.03 2.20
N SER A 62 -8.53 -15.11 3.20
CA SER A 62 -9.04 -16.37 3.74
C SER A 62 -10.46 -16.15 4.26
N ILE A 63 -11.41 -16.94 3.78
CA ILE A 63 -12.82 -16.88 4.16
C ILE A 63 -13.32 -18.28 4.49
N THR A 64 -13.92 -18.46 5.67
CA THR A 64 -14.46 -19.75 6.13
C THR A 64 -15.98 -19.71 6.11
N ALA A 65 -16.59 -20.70 5.45
CA ALA A 65 -18.03 -20.80 5.31
C ALA A 65 -18.52 -22.26 5.49
N PRO A 66 -19.81 -22.49 5.79
CA PRO A 66 -20.41 -23.83 5.78
C PRO A 66 -20.29 -24.51 4.41
N GLU A 67 -20.43 -25.83 4.41
CA GLU A 67 -20.47 -26.61 3.16
C GLU A 67 -21.68 -26.20 2.31
N ASN A 68 -21.42 -25.66 1.11
CA ASN A 68 -22.43 -25.22 0.15
C ASN A 68 -21.77 -24.91 -1.21
N THR A 69 -22.58 -24.56 -2.21
CA THR A 69 -22.09 -23.95 -3.46
C THR A 69 -22.12 -22.44 -3.34
N TYR A 70 -20.99 -21.79 -3.62
CA TYR A 70 -20.81 -20.36 -3.51
C TYR A 70 -20.33 -19.72 -4.81
N THR A 71 -20.73 -18.47 -4.99
CA THR A 71 -20.18 -17.56 -5.98
C THR A 71 -19.24 -16.60 -5.26
N LEU A 72 -17.94 -16.81 -5.41
CA LEU A 72 -16.88 -15.94 -4.89
C LEU A 72 -16.70 -14.77 -5.85
N VAL A 73 -16.84 -13.55 -5.35
CA VAL A 73 -16.64 -12.31 -6.13
C VAL A 73 -15.48 -11.54 -5.52
N ALA A 74 -14.49 -11.24 -6.33
CA ALA A 74 -13.41 -10.34 -5.98
C ALA A 74 -13.59 -9.00 -6.70
N SER A 75 -13.42 -7.90 -5.98
CA SER A 75 -13.53 -6.54 -6.49
C SER A 75 -12.43 -5.63 -5.94
N PHE A 76 -11.96 -4.70 -6.77
CA PHE A 76 -10.99 -3.69 -6.37
C PHE A 76 -11.19 -2.42 -7.20
N THR A 77 -10.97 -1.24 -6.63
CA THR A 77 -11.18 0.04 -7.33
C THR A 77 -10.28 0.14 -8.55
N GLY A 78 -10.86 0.46 -9.72
CA GLY A 78 -10.14 0.53 -10.99
C GLY A 78 -9.92 -0.81 -11.69
N TYR A 79 -10.62 -1.88 -11.24
CA TYR A 79 -10.53 -3.22 -11.81
C TYR A 79 -11.91 -3.80 -12.08
N ALA A 80 -12.03 -4.59 -13.14
CA ALA A 80 -13.18 -5.42 -13.39
C ALA A 80 -13.30 -6.51 -12.31
N ASN A 81 -14.54 -6.78 -11.87
CA ASN A 81 -14.79 -7.83 -10.90
C ASN A 81 -14.47 -9.21 -11.48
N ASP A 82 -13.82 -10.07 -10.70
CA ASP A 82 -13.64 -11.48 -11.01
C ASP A 82 -14.60 -12.35 -10.20
N THR A 83 -15.19 -13.36 -10.85
CA THR A 83 -16.24 -14.19 -10.27
C THR A 83 -15.98 -15.67 -10.50
N VAL A 84 -15.90 -16.44 -9.41
CA VAL A 84 -15.63 -17.88 -9.44
C VAL A 84 -16.76 -18.62 -8.72
N LYS A 85 -17.42 -19.58 -9.41
CA LYS A 85 -18.36 -20.52 -8.79
C LYS A 85 -17.65 -21.77 -8.32
N LEU A 86 -17.89 -22.17 -7.07
CA LEU A 86 -17.30 -23.36 -6.49
C LEU A 86 -18.23 -24.07 -5.51
N SER A 87 -18.09 -25.40 -5.40
CA SER A 87 -18.73 -26.21 -4.36
C SER A 87 -17.73 -26.41 -3.22
N LEU A 88 -18.04 -25.84 -2.05
CA LEU A 88 -17.17 -25.83 -0.88
C LEU A 88 -17.41 -27.08 -0.03
N THR A 89 -16.85 -28.21 -0.47
CA THR A 89 -16.89 -29.53 0.23
C THR A 89 -15.57 -29.86 0.95
N LYS A 90 -14.52 -29.10 0.68
CA LYS A 90 -13.19 -29.16 1.28
C LYS A 90 -12.53 -27.79 1.23
N ASP A 91 -11.38 -27.63 1.88
CA ASP A 91 -10.58 -26.42 1.77
C ASP A 91 -10.07 -26.23 0.33
N HIS A 92 -10.18 -25.01 -0.20
CA HIS A 92 -9.74 -24.63 -1.53
C HIS A 92 -8.73 -23.49 -1.48
N MET A 93 -7.68 -23.57 -2.29
CA MET A 93 -6.78 -22.45 -2.55
C MET A 93 -7.05 -21.94 -3.97
N ILE A 94 -7.48 -20.67 -4.10
CA ILE A 94 -7.89 -20.05 -5.35
C ILE A 94 -7.14 -18.72 -5.51
N ALA A 95 -6.29 -18.63 -6.53
CA ALA A 95 -5.67 -17.36 -6.92
C ALA A 95 -6.66 -16.58 -7.81
N LEU A 96 -6.91 -15.32 -7.46
CA LEU A 96 -7.80 -14.42 -8.20
C LEU A 96 -6.96 -13.39 -8.95
N GLN A 97 -7.31 -13.13 -10.22
CA GLN A 97 -6.58 -12.19 -11.09
C GLN A 97 -7.54 -11.13 -11.61
N LEU A 98 -7.47 -9.92 -11.07
CA LEU A 98 -8.31 -8.82 -11.50
C LEU A 98 -7.69 -8.10 -12.69
N THR A 99 -8.50 -7.81 -13.70
CA THR A 99 -8.06 -7.06 -14.89
C THR A 99 -8.29 -5.57 -14.66
N PRO A 100 -7.26 -4.70 -14.81
CA PRO A 100 -7.45 -3.26 -14.76
C PRO A 100 -8.49 -2.81 -15.77
N GLU A 101 -9.48 -2.06 -15.31
CA GLU A 101 -10.52 -1.46 -16.14
C GLU A 101 -10.15 0.02 -16.39
N THR A 102 -9.82 0.35 -17.64
CA THR A 102 -9.73 1.75 -18.06
C THR A 102 -11.15 2.26 -18.25
N THR A 103 -11.71 2.85 -17.21
CA THR A 103 -12.96 3.58 -17.35
C THR A 103 -12.66 4.82 -18.18
N GLU A 104 -12.96 4.80 -19.48
CA GLU A 104 -13.19 6.05 -20.22
C GLU A 104 -14.33 6.76 -19.49
N LEU A 105 -14.11 8.03 -19.17
CA LEU A 105 -15.04 8.86 -18.41
C LEU A 105 -16.36 9.04 -19.16
N GLU A 106 -17.24 8.07 -19.10
CA GLU A 106 -18.67 8.35 -19.27
C GLU A 106 -19.15 9.04 -17.99
N ALA A 107 -19.88 10.12 -18.16
CA ALA A 107 -20.34 11.08 -17.18
C ALA A 107 -20.46 10.55 -15.74
N VAL A 108 -19.71 11.20 -14.83
CA VAL A 108 -19.70 10.94 -13.40
C VAL A 108 -21.10 10.97 -12.84
N VAL A 109 -21.74 9.81 -12.70
CA VAL A 109 -22.83 9.66 -11.77
C VAL A 109 -22.18 9.58 -10.38
N ILE A 110 -22.29 10.65 -9.61
CA ILE A 110 -21.88 10.71 -8.21
C ILE A 110 -22.81 9.78 -7.41
N THR A 111 -22.58 8.49 -7.48
CA THR A 111 -23.10 7.55 -6.49
C THR A 111 -22.16 7.69 -5.29
N GLY A 112 -22.68 8.35 -4.24
CA GLY A 112 -21.92 8.58 -3.01
C GLY A 112 -21.26 7.28 -2.54
N LYS A 113 -19.98 7.35 -2.23
CA LYS A 113 -19.11 6.26 -1.67
C LYS A 113 -19.62 5.78 -0.29
N ARG A 114 -20.89 5.43 -0.17
CA ARG A 114 -21.54 5.08 1.10
C ARG A 114 -21.22 3.64 1.55
N SER A 115 -20.80 2.75 0.63
CA SER A 115 -20.55 1.35 0.95
C SER A 115 -19.14 1.04 1.45
N GLU A 116 -18.12 1.83 1.09
CA GLU A 116 -16.74 1.59 1.53
C GLU A 116 -16.51 1.85 3.03
N ASN A 117 -17.31 2.74 3.64
CA ASN A 117 -17.17 3.09 5.05
C ASN A 117 -17.80 2.07 6.03
N ILE A 118 -18.63 1.15 5.54
CA ILE A 118 -19.38 0.20 6.39
C ILE A 118 -18.60 -1.09 6.63
N THR A 119 -17.67 -1.44 5.75
CA THR A 119 -16.85 -2.67 5.83
C THR A 119 -15.46 -2.46 6.46
N ARG A 120 -15.09 -1.25 6.86
CA ARG A 120 -13.81 -0.96 7.50
C ARG A 120 -13.82 -1.36 8.96
N THR A 121 -13.12 -2.41 9.30
CA THR A 121 -12.99 -2.97 10.65
C THR A 121 -12.13 -2.12 11.60
N LEU A 122 -11.41 -1.11 11.11
CA LEU A 122 -10.53 -0.27 11.92
C LEU A 122 -10.93 1.21 11.80
N PRO A 123 -11.57 1.80 12.84
CA PRO A 123 -11.82 3.23 12.89
C PRO A 123 -10.51 4.01 12.81
N GLY A 124 -10.45 5.04 11.95
CA GLY A 124 -9.25 5.87 11.80
C GLY A 124 -8.25 5.43 10.75
N MET A 125 -8.39 4.25 10.15
CA MET A 125 -7.63 3.84 8.97
C MET A 125 -8.18 4.52 7.72
N GLN A 126 -7.28 5.08 6.90
CA GLN A 126 -7.62 5.63 5.60
C GLN A 126 -6.57 5.22 4.59
N LYS A 127 -7.01 4.62 3.49
CA LYS A 127 -6.19 4.30 2.34
C LYS A 127 -6.25 5.45 1.33
N VAL A 128 -5.10 5.83 0.79
CA VAL A 128 -4.97 6.85 -0.25
C VAL A 128 -4.52 6.16 -1.53
N SER A 129 -5.35 6.21 -2.56
CA SER A 129 -5.02 5.59 -3.83
C SER A 129 -3.96 6.40 -4.57
N MET A 130 -3.10 5.74 -5.35
CA MET A 130 -2.13 6.43 -6.20
C MET A 130 -2.80 7.28 -7.28
N GLU A 131 -4.03 6.98 -7.65
CA GLU A 131 -4.83 7.78 -8.57
C GLU A 131 -5.23 9.13 -7.94
N GLU A 132 -5.68 9.11 -6.68
CA GLU A 132 -5.96 10.35 -5.93
C GLU A 132 -4.70 11.21 -5.82
N ILE A 133 -3.53 10.61 -5.53
CA ILE A 133 -2.25 11.33 -5.46
C ILE A 133 -1.88 11.96 -6.83
N LYS A 134 -2.15 11.26 -7.93
CA LYS A 134 -1.87 11.76 -9.29
C LYS A 134 -2.72 12.97 -9.69
N ASN A 135 -3.93 13.08 -9.13
CA ASN A 135 -4.89 14.13 -9.46
C ASN A 135 -4.74 15.39 -8.59
N VAL A 136 -3.93 15.37 -7.54
CA VAL A 136 -3.65 16.54 -6.72
C VAL A 136 -2.71 17.50 -7.47
N PRO A 137 -2.99 18.82 -7.47
CA PRO A 137 -2.08 19.83 -8.04
C PRO A 137 -0.69 19.73 -7.42
N VAL A 138 0.33 19.78 -8.26
CA VAL A 138 1.72 19.51 -7.88
C VAL A 138 2.56 20.77 -7.89
N LEU A 139 3.44 20.93 -6.92
CA LEU A 139 4.43 21.98 -6.88
C LEU A 139 5.58 21.63 -7.83
N PHE A 140 5.89 22.50 -8.79
CA PHE A 140 6.98 22.32 -9.78
C PHE A 140 6.94 21.02 -10.59
N GLY A 141 5.77 20.38 -10.69
CA GLY A 141 5.61 19.11 -11.41
C GLY A 141 5.93 17.85 -10.60
N GLU A 142 6.25 17.96 -9.32
CA GLU A 142 6.51 16.84 -8.43
C GLU A 142 5.25 16.40 -7.66
N LYS A 143 4.87 15.15 -7.85
CA LYS A 143 3.78 14.50 -7.10
C LYS A 143 4.27 14.13 -5.71
N ASP A 144 3.67 14.73 -4.68
CA ASP A 144 4.11 14.57 -3.30
C ASP A 144 3.05 13.87 -2.46
N ILE A 145 3.39 12.69 -1.96
CA ILE A 145 2.51 11.85 -1.14
C ILE A 145 2.18 12.53 0.19
N LEU A 146 3.18 13.13 0.86
CA LEU A 146 2.95 13.76 2.15
C LEU A 146 2.07 14.99 2.03
N LYS A 147 2.23 15.78 0.97
CA LYS A 147 1.35 16.93 0.69
C LYS A 147 -0.09 16.50 0.38
N THR A 148 -0.26 15.38 -0.32
CA THR A 148 -1.61 14.81 -0.54
C THR A 148 -2.25 14.38 0.77
N ILE A 149 -1.49 13.72 1.66
CA ILE A 149 -1.97 13.29 2.98
C ILE A 149 -2.38 14.47 3.84
N GLN A 150 -1.70 15.61 3.75
CA GLN A 150 -2.03 16.83 4.48
C GLN A 150 -3.42 17.41 4.13
N LEU A 151 -4.02 17.02 3.00
CA LEU A 151 -5.37 17.40 2.61
C LEU A 151 -6.47 16.53 3.27
N LEU A 152 -6.09 15.46 3.95
CA LEU A 152 -7.05 14.55 4.57
C LEU A 152 -7.62 15.11 5.87
N PRO A 153 -8.90 14.85 6.21
CA PRO A 153 -9.50 15.29 7.46
C PRO A 153 -8.72 14.79 8.69
N GLY A 154 -8.47 15.68 9.65
CA GLY A 154 -7.74 15.37 10.89
C GLY A 154 -6.21 15.39 10.76
N ILE A 155 -5.70 15.85 9.63
CA ILE A 155 -4.27 16.07 9.39
C ILE A 155 -4.05 17.57 9.12
N LYS A 156 -2.99 18.12 9.67
CA LYS A 156 -2.60 19.52 9.49
C LYS A 156 -1.14 19.57 9.03
N SER A 157 -0.86 20.44 8.07
CA SER A 157 0.53 20.72 7.67
C SER A 157 1.32 21.35 8.82
N ALA A 158 2.60 21.04 8.93
CA ALA A 158 3.51 21.65 9.88
C ALA A 158 3.94 23.08 9.49
N GLY A 159 3.48 23.57 8.35
CA GLY A 159 3.75 24.92 7.82
C GLY A 159 3.75 24.93 6.31
N ASP A 160 3.68 26.13 5.72
CA ASP A 160 3.70 26.32 4.27
C ASP A 160 5.02 25.81 3.70
N GLY A 161 4.92 24.97 2.66
CA GLY A 161 6.09 24.35 2.03
C GLY A 161 6.69 23.18 2.80
N SER A 162 6.21 22.83 4.02
CA SER A 162 6.73 21.72 4.80
C SER A 162 6.04 20.40 4.43
N SER A 163 6.82 19.31 4.34
CA SER A 163 6.30 17.94 4.25
C SER A 163 5.92 17.34 5.62
N GLY A 164 6.25 18.03 6.72
CA GLY A 164 5.85 17.64 8.07
C GLY A 164 4.34 17.76 8.27
N PHE A 165 3.75 16.89 9.08
CA PHE A 165 2.32 16.90 9.37
C PHE A 165 2.01 16.52 10.82
N PHE A 166 0.91 17.06 11.32
CA PHE A 166 0.35 16.76 12.63
C PHE A 166 -0.95 15.97 12.47
N VAL A 167 -1.14 14.92 13.25
CA VAL A 167 -2.36 14.13 13.23
C VAL A 167 -3.07 14.24 14.57
N ARG A 168 -4.34 14.68 14.56
CA ARG A 168 -5.20 14.81 15.75
C ARG A 168 -4.51 15.49 16.93
N GLY A 169 -3.65 16.49 16.66
CA GLY A 169 -2.96 17.27 17.69
C GLY A 169 -1.64 16.68 18.18
N GLY A 170 -1.23 15.52 17.68
CA GLY A 170 0.11 14.97 17.97
C GLY A 170 1.22 15.70 17.21
N GLY A 171 2.46 15.67 17.72
CA GLY A 171 3.63 16.28 17.11
C GLY A 171 4.06 15.59 15.81
N ALA A 172 4.79 16.31 14.96
CA ALA A 172 5.27 15.74 13.70
C ALA A 172 6.25 14.56 13.90
N ASP A 173 7.02 14.60 14.98
CA ASP A 173 7.95 13.55 15.43
C ASP A 173 7.24 12.33 16.03
N GLN A 174 5.94 12.44 16.34
CA GLN A 174 5.12 11.37 16.90
C GLN A 174 4.45 10.51 15.85
N ASN A 175 4.68 10.76 14.57
CA ASN A 175 4.19 9.94 13.48
C ASN A 175 5.20 8.83 13.15
N LEU A 176 4.75 7.59 13.06
CA LEU A 176 5.56 6.48 12.55
C LEU A 176 5.41 6.44 11.03
N ILE A 177 6.51 6.59 10.32
CA ILE A 177 6.52 6.55 8.85
C ILE A 177 7.32 5.33 8.43
N LEU A 178 6.69 4.42 7.69
CA LEU A 178 7.29 3.19 7.21
C LEU A 178 7.32 3.18 5.68
N LEU A 179 8.43 2.73 5.12
CA LEU A 179 8.59 2.39 3.70
C LEU A 179 8.96 0.91 3.61
N ASP A 180 8.05 0.09 3.07
CA ASP A 180 8.18 -1.37 3.06
C ASP A 180 8.65 -1.92 4.42
N GLU A 181 7.97 -1.49 5.51
CA GLU A 181 8.19 -1.91 6.90
C GLU A 181 9.44 -1.32 7.58
N ALA A 182 10.36 -0.69 6.82
CA ALA A 182 11.48 0.04 7.40
C ALA A 182 11.09 1.44 7.85
N THR A 183 11.54 1.86 9.03
CA THR A 183 11.28 3.20 9.56
C THR A 183 12.08 4.25 8.78
N VAL A 184 11.39 5.28 8.28
CA VAL A 184 11.98 6.48 7.68
C VAL A 184 11.94 7.60 8.72
N TYR A 185 13.10 8.01 9.21
CA TYR A 185 13.21 9.03 10.25
C TYR A 185 13.08 10.45 9.72
N ASN A 186 13.64 10.73 8.55
CA ASN A 186 13.48 12.01 7.87
C ASN A 186 12.73 11.79 6.55
N ALA A 187 11.45 12.12 6.55
CA ALA A 187 10.56 11.86 5.42
C ALA A 187 10.57 12.98 4.37
N SER A 188 11.58 13.88 4.40
CA SER A 188 11.60 15.04 3.52
C SER A 188 12.97 15.35 2.94
N HIS A 189 12.97 15.91 1.75
CA HIS A 189 14.10 16.51 1.08
C HIS A 189 14.04 18.03 1.13
N LEU A 190 15.20 18.70 0.98
CA LEU A 190 15.36 20.16 0.92
C LEU A 190 14.60 20.86 2.06
N LEU A 191 14.87 20.43 3.32
CA LEU A 191 14.30 21.02 4.54
C LEU A 191 12.76 20.97 4.60
N GLY A 192 12.12 20.03 3.91
CA GLY A 192 10.67 19.86 3.95
C GLY A 192 9.93 20.18 2.65
N PHE A 193 10.58 20.74 1.66
CA PHE A 193 9.93 21.10 0.40
C PHE A 193 9.38 19.91 -0.38
N PHE A 194 10.04 18.75 -0.33
CA PHE A 194 9.62 17.53 -1.03
C PHE A 194 9.62 16.34 -0.09
N SER A 195 8.73 15.38 -0.33
CA SER A 195 8.81 14.09 0.37
C SER A 195 9.92 13.21 -0.19
N THR A 196 10.45 12.34 0.65
CA THR A 196 11.41 11.29 0.25
C THR A 196 10.77 10.19 -0.61
N PHE A 197 9.44 10.20 -0.74
CA PHE A 197 8.68 9.16 -1.42
C PHE A 197 8.47 9.51 -2.90
N ASN A 198 9.20 8.82 -3.78
CA ASN A 198 9.00 8.93 -5.22
C ASN A 198 7.68 8.25 -5.62
N SER A 199 6.70 9.03 -6.10
CA SER A 199 5.37 8.53 -6.45
C SER A 199 5.37 7.43 -7.52
N ASP A 200 6.39 7.34 -8.36
CA ASP A 200 6.49 6.30 -9.39
C ASP A 200 6.92 4.94 -8.80
N ALA A 201 7.56 4.96 -7.61
CA ALA A 201 7.98 3.76 -6.90
C ALA A 201 6.91 3.23 -5.92
N ILE A 202 5.85 4.00 -5.65
CA ILE A 202 4.88 3.70 -4.59
C ILE A 202 3.63 3.06 -5.17
N LYS A 203 3.14 2.02 -4.49
CA LYS A 203 1.95 1.24 -4.82
C LYS A 203 0.76 1.59 -3.94
N ASP A 204 0.99 1.69 -2.64
CA ASP A 204 -0.07 1.83 -1.65
C ASP A 204 0.37 2.72 -0.50
N VAL A 205 -0.57 3.53 -0.02
CA VAL A 205 -0.36 4.43 1.10
C VAL A 205 -1.54 4.30 2.05
N THR A 206 -1.26 3.84 3.26
CA THR A 206 -2.27 3.69 4.31
C THR A 206 -1.90 4.52 5.52
N ILE A 207 -2.82 5.38 5.99
CA ILE A 207 -2.64 6.14 7.22
C ILE A 207 -3.61 5.67 8.31
N TYR A 208 -3.06 5.43 9.50
CA TYR A 208 -3.80 5.16 10.72
C TYR A 208 -3.74 6.39 11.61
N LYS A 209 -4.86 7.11 11.73
CA LYS A 209 -4.98 8.36 12.51
C LYS A 209 -5.36 8.10 13.97
N GLY A 210 -5.08 6.96 14.51
CA GLY A 210 -5.42 6.34 15.77
C GLY A 210 -5.64 4.85 15.54
N ASP A 211 -5.88 4.08 16.60
CA ASP A 211 -6.14 2.64 16.56
C ASP A 211 -5.10 1.87 15.71
N MET A 212 -3.81 2.18 15.95
CA MET A 212 -2.71 1.50 15.28
C MET A 212 -2.77 -0.01 15.57
N PRO A 213 -2.61 -0.86 14.55
CA PRO A 213 -2.49 -2.30 14.79
C PRO A 213 -1.38 -2.64 15.79
N ALA A 214 -1.60 -3.64 16.65
CA ALA A 214 -0.71 -3.97 17.76
C ALA A 214 0.73 -4.35 17.37
N GLN A 215 0.94 -4.72 16.10
CA GLN A 215 2.28 -5.00 15.55
C GLN A 215 3.15 -3.75 15.38
N TYR A 216 2.56 -2.56 15.40
CA TYR A 216 3.27 -1.30 15.25
C TYR A 216 3.36 -0.58 16.59
N GLY A 217 4.50 0.08 16.82
CA GLY A 217 4.74 0.83 18.05
C GLY A 217 5.82 1.87 17.90
N GLY A 218 6.22 2.51 19.02
CA GLY A 218 7.33 3.46 19.06
C GLY A 218 6.97 4.90 18.66
N ARG A 219 5.69 5.18 18.34
CA ARG A 219 5.16 6.52 18.08
C ARG A 219 3.74 6.65 18.64
N LEU A 220 3.32 7.90 18.94
CA LEU A 220 2.12 8.17 19.73
C LEU A 220 0.93 8.70 18.92
N SER A 221 1.16 9.26 17.72
CA SER A 221 0.13 10.00 17.00
C SER A 221 -0.49 9.19 15.86
N SER A 222 0.32 8.80 14.89
CA SER A 222 -0.16 8.09 13.70
C SER A 222 0.86 7.11 13.14
N LEU A 223 0.36 6.22 12.29
CA LEU A 223 1.19 5.37 11.43
C LEU A 223 0.88 5.70 9.98
N LEU A 224 1.92 5.98 9.20
CA LEU A 224 1.90 6.07 7.76
C LEU A 224 2.67 4.87 7.19
N ASP A 225 1.93 3.91 6.64
CA ASP A 225 2.50 2.71 6.01
C ASP A 225 2.50 2.88 4.49
N ILE A 226 3.69 2.93 3.90
CA ILE A 226 3.93 3.14 2.48
C ILE A 226 4.54 1.87 1.90
N LYS A 227 3.90 1.31 0.88
CA LYS A 227 4.38 0.12 0.18
C LYS A 227 4.89 0.48 -1.21
N MET A 228 6.09 0.01 -1.55
CA MET A 228 6.65 0.15 -2.90
C MET A 228 6.04 -0.84 -3.87
N ASN A 229 6.02 -0.47 -5.16
CA ASN A 229 5.67 -1.36 -6.26
C ASN A 229 6.53 -2.64 -6.23
N ASP A 230 5.91 -3.78 -6.51
CA ASP A 230 6.61 -5.06 -6.59
C ASP A 230 7.35 -5.24 -7.92
N GLY A 231 7.00 -4.43 -8.93
CA GLY A 231 7.46 -4.54 -10.31
C GLY A 231 6.63 -5.53 -11.14
N ASN A 232 6.69 -5.37 -12.45
CA ASN A 232 5.94 -6.19 -13.41
C ASN A 232 6.62 -7.57 -13.57
N ASN A 233 5.91 -8.66 -13.28
CA ASN A 233 6.46 -10.00 -13.41
C ASN A 233 6.23 -10.65 -14.79
N LYS A 234 5.61 -9.91 -15.73
CA LYS A 234 5.26 -10.40 -17.08
C LYS A 234 6.11 -9.75 -18.15
N ASP A 235 6.22 -8.42 -18.11
CA ASP A 235 6.86 -7.64 -19.15
C ASP A 235 7.79 -6.56 -18.58
N TYR A 236 8.83 -6.23 -19.34
CA TYR A 236 9.70 -5.09 -19.01
C TYR A 236 8.98 -3.78 -19.33
N LYS A 237 9.08 -2.82 -18.42
CA LYS A 237 8.50 -1.49 -18.59
C LYS A 237 9.48 -0.44 -18.11
N VAL A 238 9.58 0.63 -18.89
CA VAL A 238 10.37 1.82 -18.55
C VAL A 238 9.42 3.01 -18.58
N SER A 239 9.43 3.80 -17.52
CA SER A 239 8.68 5.04 -17.43
C SER A 239 9.53 6.12 -16.78
N GLY A 240 9.20 7.37 -17.00
CA GLY A 240 9.93 8.47 -16.41
C GLY A 240 9.36 9.81 -16.82
N GLY A 241 9.99 10.87 -16.34
CA GLY A 241 9.59 12.22 -16.66
C GLY A 241 10.70 13.22 -16.38
N ILE A 242 10.67 14.31 -17.12
CA ILE A 242 11.52 15.47 -16.91
C ILE A 242 10.58 16.63 -16.57
N GLY A 243 10.69 17.12 -15.33
CA GLY A 243 9.97 18.28 -14.84
C GLY A 243 10.82 19.55 -14.90
N LEU A 244 10.28 20.64 -14.35
CA LEU A 244 11.00 21.92 -14.32
C LEU A 244 12.29 21.85 -13.46
N ILE A 245 12.24 21.15 -12.34
CA ILE A 245 13.34 21.13 -11.35
C ILE A 245 13.85 19.74 -11.03
N SER A 246 13.23 18.69 -11.57
CA SER A 246 13.58 17.30 -11.28
C SER A 246 13.40 16.39 -12.49
N SER A 247 14.10 15.30 -12.49
CA SER A 247 13.87 14.17 -13.41
C SER A 247 13.76 12.87 -12.63
N ARG A 248 12.99 11.94 -13.20
CA ARG A 248 12.76 10.61 -12.63
C ARG A 248 12.78 9.55 -13.72
N LEU A 249 13.20 8.36 -13.33
CA LEU A 249 13.24 7.18 -14.18
C LEU A 249 12.82 5.97 -13.36
N ASN A 250 11.92 5.16 -13.89
CA ASN A 250 11.51 3.90 -13.31
C ASN A 250 11.70 2.79 -14.34
N VAL A 251 12.30 1.69 -13.91
CA VAL A 251 12.52 0.47 -14.70
C VAL A 251 12.00 -0.71 -13.92
N GLU A 252 11.14 -1.49 -14.50
CA GLU A 252 10.59 -2.69 -13.87
C GLU A 252 10.51 -3.85 -14.87
N GLY A 253 10.50 -5.06 -14.36
CA GLY A 253 10.38 -6.24 -15.22
C GLY A 253 10.52 -7.56 -14.47
N PRO A 254 10.31 -8.68 -15.19
CA PRO A 254 10.45 -10.00 -14.62
C PRO A 254 11.94 -10.34 -14.35
N ILE A 255 12.23 -10.91 -13.18
CA ILE A 255 13.45 -11.68 -12.93
C ILE A 255 13.26 -13.05 -13.56
N ILE A 256 12.11 -13.67 -13.28
CA ILE A 256 11.61 -14.87 -13.97
C ILE A 256 10.12 -14.65 -14.19
N LYS A 257 9.64 -14.79 -15.43
CA LYS A 257 8.24 -14.61 -15.80
C LYS A 257 7.31 -15.37 -14.85
N ASP A 258 6.26 -14.70 -14.38
CA ASP A 258 5.21 -15.21 -13.48
C ASP A 258 5.71 -15.69 -12.09
N LYS A 259 7.02 -15.55 -11.78
CA LYS A 259 7.61 -16.01 -10.51
C LYS A 259 8.28 -14.92 -9.70
N GLY A 260 8.79 -13.90 -10.35
CA GLY A 260 9.47 -12.82 -9.63
C GLY A 260 9.75 -11.63 -10.50
N SER A 261 9.77 -10.47 -9.88
CA SER A 261 9.96 -9.18 -10.54
C SER A 261 10.95 -8.30 -9.80
N PHE A 262 11.40 -7.27 -10.48
CA PHE A 262 12.16 -6.18 -9.88
C PHE A 262 11.58 -4.83 -10.31
N MET A 263 11.84 -3.83 -9.50
CA MET A 263 11.61 -2.42 -9.78
C MET A 263 12.80 -1.62 -9.27
N ILE A 264 13.30 -0.68 -10.11
CA ILE A 264 14.29 0.31 -9.74
C ILE A 264 13.76 1.66 -10.18
N SER A 265 13.66 2.59 -9.24
CA SER A 265 13.19 3.95 -9.49
C SER A 265 14.23 4.93 -8.95
N ALA A 266 14.62 5.89 -9.76
CA ALA A 266 15.54 6.94 -9.40
C ALA A 266 14.93 8.32 -9.66
N ARG A 267 15.23 9.29 -8.79
CA ARG A 267 14.83 10.69 -8.95
C ARG A 267 16.00 11.59 -8.55
N ARG A 268 16.18 12.69 -9.28
CA ARG A 268 17.13 13.74 -8.96
C ARG A 268 16.54 15.11 -9.25
N THR A 269 16.74 16.05 -8.32
CA THR A 269 16.52 17.47 -8.60
C THR A 269 17.78 18.13 -9.18
N TYR A 270 17.57 19.18 -9.93
CA TYR A 270 18.63 20.00 -10.53
C TYR A 270 18.37 21.49 -10.34
N ALA A 271 17.77 21.84 -9.20
CA ALA A 271 17.55 23.24 -8.82
C ALA A 271 18.87 24.04 -8.77
N ASP A 272 19.99 23.37 -8.47
CA ASP A 272 21.34 23.93 -8.53
C ASP A 272 21.72 24.46 -9.91
N LEU A 273 21.20 23.91 -11.01
CA LEU A 273 21.48 24.43 -12.36
C LEU A 273 20.95 25.86 -12.54
N PHE A 274 19.82 26.18 -11.94
CA PHE A 274 19.27 27.55 -11.99
C PHE A 274 20.11 28.54 -11.18
N LEU A 275 20.71 28.07 -10.07
CA LEU A 275 21.62 28.90 -9.26
C LEU A 275 22.87 29.28 -10.05
N LYS A 276 23.36 28.39 -10.94
CA LYS A 276 24.50 28.65 -11.84
C LYS A 276 24.26 29.78 -12.86
N LEU A 277 22.99 30.12 -13.13
CA LEU A 277 22.64 31.22 -14.02
C LEU A 277 22.70 32.59 -13.33
N SER A 278 22.81 32.63 -12.00
CA SER A 278 22.88 33.87 -11.26
C SER A 278 24.20 34.63 -11.53
N LYS A 279 24.08 35.95 -11.65
CA LYS A 279 25.24 36.87 -11.69
C LYS A 279 25.87 37.08 -10.33
N ASP A 280 25.16 36.79 -9.26
CA ASP A 280 25.67 36.84 -7.90
C ASP A 280 26.60 35.64 -7.69
N SER A 281 27.85 35.93 -7.31
CA SER A 281 28.91 34.93 -7.12
C SER A 281 28.56 33.92 -6.01
N ASP A 282 27.87 34.36 -4.95
CA ASP A 282 27.53 33.51 -3.82
C ASP A 282 26.39 32.57 -4.14
N VAL A 283 25.38 33.06 -4.84
CA VAL A 283 24.30 32.24 -5.38
C VAL A 283 24.81 31.24 -6.41
N ASN A 284 25.67 31.67 -7.33
CA ASN A 284 26.27 30.81 -8.37
C ASN A 284 27.10 29.64 -7.77
N LYS A 285 27.77 29.85 -6.66
CA LYS A 285 28.57 28.81 -5.96
C LYS A 285 27.74 27.94 -5.03
N SER A 286 26.45 28.26 -4.85
CA SER A 286 25.57 27.49 -3.96
C SER A 286 25.16 26.15 -4.54
N ILE A 287 24.91 25.20 -3.66
CA ILE A 287 24.51 23.82 -3.97
C ILE A 287 23.09 23.60 -3.44
N LEU A 288 22.20 23.06 -4.28
CA LEU A 288 20.82 22.77 -3.89
C LEU A 288 20.29 21.63 -4.74
N TYR A 289 20.51 20.40 -4.31
CA TYR A 289 19.92 19.23 -4.95
C TYR A 289 19.68 18.10 -3.97
N PHE A 290 18.83 17.20 -4.33
CA PHE A 290 18.72 15.86 -3.76
C PHE A 290 18.64 14.81 -4.85
N TYR A 291 18.90 13.58 -4.48
CA TYR A 291 18.59 12.42 -5.29
C TYR A 291 18.13 11.27 -4.40
N ASP A 292 17.31 10.41 -4.96
CA ASP A 292 16.87 9.17 -4.30
C ASP A 292 16.81 8.00 -5.29
N ILE A 293 16.98 6.81 -4.75
CA ILE A 293 16.88 5.54 -5.46
C ILE A 293 16.05 4.60 -4.60
N ASN A 294 15.04 4.02 -5.20
CA ASN A 294 14.22 2.94 -4.67
C ASN A 294 14.51 1.68 -5.48
N ALA A 295 14.69 0.56 -4.82
CA ALA A 295 14.84 -0.73 -5.48
C ALA A 295 14.07 -1.79 -4.72
N LYS A 296 13.35 -2.65 -5.46
CA LYS A 296 12.64 -3.78 -4.90
C LYS A 296 12.75 -4.97 -5.83
N ALA A 297 12.92 -6.15 -5.25
CA ALA A 297 12.88 -7.41 -5.96
C ALA A 297 12.07 -8.41 -5.17
N ASN A 298 11.36 -9.29 -5.86
CA ASN A 298 10.64 -10.38 -5.22
C ASN A 298 10.77 -11.67 -6.02
N TYR A 299 10.62 -12.79 -5.31
CA TYR A 299 10.65 -14.10 -5.92
C TYR A 299 9.75 -15.09 -5.17
N GLN A 300 8.94 -15.85 -5.91
CA GLN A 300 8.04 -16.84 -5.39
C GLN A 300 8.63 -18.26 -5.51
N PHE A 301 8.82 -18.90 -4.36
CA PHE A 301 9.30 -20.29 -4.25
C PHE A 301 8.11 -21.23 -4.05
N GLY A 302 7.53 -21.73 -5.14
CA GLY A 302 6.31 -22.54 -5.08
C GLY A 302 5.08 -21.71 -4.70
N GLU A 303 4.03 -22.38 -4.22
CA GLU A 303 2.73 -21.73 -3.96
C GLU A 303 2.65 -20.99 -2.61
N LYS A 304 3.51 -21.36 -1.66
CA LYS A 304 3.39 -20.93 -0.25
C LYS A 304 4.47 -19.96 0.21
N ASN A 305 5.52 -19.74 -0.58
CA ASN A 305 6.66 -18.93 -0.15
C ASN A 305 6.95 -17.81 -1.12
N LYS A 306 7.05 -16.59 -0.62
CA LYS A 306 7.49 -15.44 -1.40
C LYS A 306 8.50 -14.61 -0.60
N LEU A 307 9.64 -14.32 -1.22
CA LEU A 307 10.70 -13.50 -0.64
C LEU A 307 10.67 -12.12 -1.29
N TYR A 308 10.90 -11.09 -0.49
CA TYR A 308 11.02 -9.71 -0.95
C TYR A 308 12.30 -9.10 -0.38
N LEU A 309 13.00 -8.37 -1.22
CA LEU A 309 14.10 -7.51 -0.84
C LEU A 309 13.78 -6.11 -1.35
N SER A 310 13.76 -5.14 -0.46
CA SER A 310 13.56 -3.73 -0.81
C SER A 310 14.60 -2.84 -0.16
N GLY A 311 14.89 -1.71 -0.80
CA GLY A 311 15.83 -0.74 -0.30
C GLY A 311 15.52 0.66 -0.82
N TYR A 312 15.86 1.65 -0.01
CA TYR A 312 15.81 3.06 -0.33
C TYR A 312 17.12 3.72 0.03
N PHE A 313 17.60 4.58 -0.83
CA PHE A 313 18.72 5.48 -0.58
C PHE A 313 18.36 6.87 -1.05
N GLY A 314 18.43 7.86 -0.17
CA GLY A 314 18.21 9.26 -0.48
C GLY A 314 19.25 10.15 0.17
N LYS A 315 19.68 11.19 -0.53
CA LYS A 315 20.68 12.15 -0.06
C LYS A 315 20.35 13.55 -0.53
N ASP A 316 20.49 14.50 0.38
CA ASP A 316 20.40 15.93 0.17
C ASP A 316 21.78 16.57 0.28
N ASP A 317 22.02 17.57 -0.54
CA ASP A 317 23.20 18.43 -0.47
C ASP A 317 22.74 19.90 -0.62
N LEU A 318 22.94 20.65 0.45
CA LEU A 318 22.62 22.07 0.51
C LEU A 318 23.86 22.83 0.95
N GLY A 319 24.29 23.81 0.17
CA GLY A 319 25.46 24.63 0.46
C GLY A 319 25.27 26.06 -0.03
N TYR A 320 25.80 27.01 0.71
CA TYR A 320 25.81 28.41 0.35
C TYR A 320 27.25 28.94 0.21
N SER A 321 27.62 29.36 -1.01
CA SER A 321 28.86 30.04 -1.35
C SER A 321 30.17 29.45 -0.72
N ASN A 322 30.30 28.13 -0.60
CA ASN A 322 31.39 27.47 0.10
C ASN A 322 31.61 27.89 1.58
N GLN A 323 30.69 28.68 2.15
CA GLN A 323 30.78 29.15 3.54
C GLN A 323 30.09 28.19 4.49
N PHE A 324 28.99 27.57 4.05
CA PHE A 324 28.15 26.68 4.84
C PHE A 324 27.65 25.55 3.97
N GLY A 325 27.57 24.33 4.51
CA GLY A 325 26.98 23.18 3.82
C GLY A 325 26.43 22.17 4.81
N ILE A 326 25.27 21.62 4.49
CA ILE A 326 24.65 20.52 5.21
C ILE A 326 24.39 19.39 4.24
N ARG A 327 24.65 18.16 4.67
CA ARG A 327 24.33 16.92 3.97
C ARG A 327 23.60 15.99 4.91
N TRP A 328 22.49 15.43 4.43
CA TRP A 328 21.72 14.44 5.17
C TRP A 328 21.07 13.44 4.21
N GLY A 329 20.44 12.42 4.75
CA GLY A 329 19.73 11.44 3.95
C GLY A 329 19.23 10.27 4.77
N ASN A 330 18.60 9.33 4.09
CA ASN A 330 18.16 8.06 4.66
C ASN A 330 18.66 6.91 3.83
N THR A 331 18.91 5.79 4.51
CA THR A 331 19.16 4.50 3.87
C THR A 331 18.32 3.47 4.61
N THR A 332 17.47 2.74 3.88
CA THR A 332 16.69 1.64 4.43
C THR A 332 16.87 0.39 3.60
N ALA A 333 16.75 -0.76 4.26
CA ALA A 333 16.71 -2.06 3.61
C ALA A 333 15.78 -2.99 4.38
N THR A 334 14.96 -3.77 3.66
CA THR A 334 14.06 -4.74 4.23
C THR A 334 14.18 -6.06 3.48
N LEU A 335 14.38 -7.14 4.23
CA LEU A 335 14.25 -8.51 3.74
C LEU A 335 13.02 -9.12 4.39
N ARG A 336 12.04 -9.53 3.59
CA ARG A 336 10.79 -10.10 4.08
C ARG A 336 10.53 -11.46 3.43
N TRP A 337 10.20 -12.43 4.25
CA TRP A 337 9.75 -13.74 3.81
C TRP A 337 8.30 -13.93 4.22
N ASN A 338 7.45 -14.15 3.22
CA ASN A 338 6.04 -14.50 3.42
C ASN A 338 5.88 -16.00 3.25
N HIS A 339 5.28 -16.64 4.27
CA HIS A 339 4.97 -18.07 4.24
C HIS A 339 3.50 -18.31 4.62
N ILE A 340 2.81 -19.09 3.80
CA ILE A 340 1.42 -19.52 4.06
C ILE A 340 1.46 -20.87 4.77
N PHE A 341 1.29 -20.88 6.08
CA PHE A 341 1.31 -22.11 6.89
C PHE A 341 0.09 -22.99 6.64
N SER A 342 -1.10 -22.37 6.50
CA SER A 342 -2.37 -23.08 6.28
C SER A 342 -3.35 -22.19 5.50
N SER A 343 -4.48 -22.77 5.08
CA SER A 343 -5.60 -22.05 4.46
C SER A 343 -6.36 -21.12 5.41
N LYS A 344 -6.08 -21.20 6.74
CA LYS A 344 -6.77 -20.44 7.80
C LYS A 344 -5.95 -19.28 8.29
#